data_b24f26ff35a3a91e76300b1c8508ad74
#
_entry.id   b24f26ff35a3a91e76300b1c8508ad74
#
_cell.length_a   1.000
_cell.length_b   1.000
_cell.length_c   1.000
_cell.angle_alpha   90.00
_cell.angle_beta   90.00
_cell.angle_gamma   90.00
#
_symmetry.space_group_name_H-M   'P 1'
#
loop_
_entity.id
_entity.type
_entity.pdbx_description
1 polymer ?
#
loop_
_entity_poly.entity_id
_entity_poly.type
_entity_poly.pdbx_seq_one_letter_code
_entity_poly.pdbx_strand_id
1 'polypeptide(L)'
;FIGYDDYQKSVIIERGKKYVIDAVISIEPILMAKIEIISEIDAPYQDLPGAATVMDMQTLKLIYPIGTQEMLEYVPGVHGFSDDVIVNSRISVSIRGLNPRRSSRVLILEDGIPIQPALYVYPNMYYNPPADRIDQLEVIKGSGSMIFGPQTMGGVINYFTRRPRQDYGGLLR
;
A
#
# COMPACT_ATOMS: atom_id res chain seq x y z
N PHE A 1 -18.96 24.82 -7.58
CA PHE A 1 -18.99 23.49 -8.22
C PHE A 1 -17.96 22.62 -7.54
N ILE A 2 -18.31 21.36 -7.27
CA ILE A 2 -17.38 20.40 -6.67
C ILE A 2 -16.19 20.20 -7.62
N GLY A 3 -14.97 20.37 -7.14
CA GLY A 3 -13.74 20.23 -7.94
C GLY A 3 -13.24 21.47 -8.67
N TYR A 4 -13.77 22.62 -8.33
CA TYR A 4 -13.31 23.90 -8.84
C TYR A 4 -13.15 24.92 -7.72
N ASP A 5 -12.20 25.83 -7.89
CA ASP A 5 -11.98 26.95 -6.99
C ASP A 5 -13.21 27.84 -6.88
N ASP A 6 -13.40 28.44 -5.71
CA ASP A 6 -14.44 29.45 -5.51
C ASP A 6 -14.06 30.76 -6.17
N TYR A 7 -14.90 31.23 -7.08
CA TYR A 7 -14.75 32.55 -7.71
C TYR A 7 -15.66 33.57 -7.02
N GLN A 8 -15.07 34.60 -6.46
CA GLN A 8 -15.79 35.72 -5.85
C GLN A 8 -15.35 37.03 -6.47
N LYS A 9 -16.31 37.87 -6.90
CA LYS A 9 -16.07 39.20 -7.43
C LYS A 9 -17.11 40.16 -6.89
N SER A 10 -16.65 41.22 -6.23
CA SER A 10 -17.53 42.29 -5.79
C SER A 10 -17.79 43.26 -6.96
N VAL A 11 -19.06 43.53 -7.22
CA VAL A 11 -19.47 44.41 -8.31
C VAL A 11 -20.40 45.50 -7.75
N ILE A 12 -20.09 46.77 -8.01
CA ILE A 12 -20.97 47.89 -7.67
C ILE A 12 -21.90 48.10 -8.87
N ILE A 13 -23.19 47.94 -8.67
CA ILE A 13 -24.20 48.03 -9.73
C ILE A 13 -24.70 49.48 -9.80
N GLU A 14 -24.58 50.09 -10.97
CA GLU A 14 -25.11 51.41 -11.27
C GLU A 14 -26.32 51.29 -12.22
N ARG A 15 -27.32 52.15 -11.97
CA ARG A 15 -28.57 52.10 -12.75
C ARG A 15 -28.31 52.39 -14.24
N GLY A 16 -28.77 51.50 -15.12
CA GLY A 16 -28.69 51.66 -16.58
C GLY A 16 -27.37 51.15 -17.21
N LYS A 17 -26.45 50.61 -16.45
CA LYS A 17 -25.23 49.99 -16.99
C LYS A 17 -25.38 48.47 -17.11
N LYS A 18 -24.85 47.91 -18.20
CA LYS A 18 -24.73 46.47 -18.41
C LYS A 18 -23.33 46.02 -17.96
N TYR A 19 -23.31 45.04 -17.09
CA TYR A 19 -22.06 44.43 -16.61
C TYR A 19 -21.93 43.04 -17.21
N VAL A 20 -20.78 42.74 -17.78
CA VAL A 20 -20.42 41.38 -18.23
C VAL A 20 -19.31 40.89 -17.28
N ILE A 21 -19.54 39.77 -16.66
CA ILE A 21 -18.60 39.14 -15.75
C ILE A 21 -18.19 37.82 -16.36
N ASP A 22 -16.97 37.73 -16.80
CA ASP A 22 -16.37 36.49 -17.24
C ASP A 22 -15.67 35.86 -16.03
N ALA A 23 -16.13 34.68 -15.61
CA ALA A 23 -15.54 33.92 -14.54
C ALA A 23 -14.69 32.80 -15.14
N VAL A 24 -13.41 32.82 -14.87
CA VAL A 24 -12.52 31.70 -15.15
C VAL A 24 -12.37 30.92 -13.87
N ILE A 25 -12.79 29.65 -13.89
CA ILE A 25 -12.76 28.76 -12.76
C ILE A 25 -11.65 27.75 -13.01
N SER A 26 -10.71 27.64 -12.07
CA SER A 26 -9.62 26.67 -12.11
C SER A 26 -10.08 25.35 -11.52
N ILE A 27 -9.61 24.24 -12.07
CA ILE A 27 -9.88 22.92 -11.49
C ILE A 27 -9.06 22.80 -10.20
N GLU A 28 -9.74 22.69 -9.07
CA GLU A 28 -9.15 22.31 -7.80
C GLU A 28 -9.42 20.81 -7.58
N PRO A 29 -8.40 19.95 -7.73
CA PRO A 29 -8.60 18.54 -7.47
C PRO A 29 -9.00 18.38 -6.01
N ILE A 30 -10.12 17.71 -5.76
CA ILE A 30 -10.49 17.28 -4.41
C ILE A 30 -9.42 16.29 -3.99
N LEU A 31 -8.47 16.76 -3.21
CA LEU A 31 -7.58 15.88 -2.48
C LEU A 31 -8.47 15.14 -1.46
N MET A 32 -8.95 13.98 -1.85
CA MET A 32 -9.50 13.05 -0.86
C MET A 32 -8.39 12.87 0.16
N ALA A 33 -8.72 13.11 1.42
CA ALA A 33 -7.81 12.75 2.50
C ALA A 33 -7.37 11.32 2.21
N LYS A 34 -6.08 11.12 1.99
CA LYS A 34 -5.50 9.79 1.85
C LYS A 34 -6.06 9.01 3.02
N ILE A 35 -6.81 7.97 2.77
CA ILE A 35 -7.14 7.01 3.81
C ILE A 35 -5.81 6.33 4.08
N GLU A 36 -4.99 6.98 4.87
CA GLU A 36 -3.79 6.41 5.45
C GLU A 36 -4.26 5.44 6.52
N ILE A 37 -4.63 4.26 6.06
CA ILE A 37 -4.71 3.11 6.93
C ILE A 37 -3.26 2.84 7.33
N ILE A 38 -2.80 3.55 8.36
CA ILE A 38 -1.48 3.36 8.98
C ILE A 38 -0.32 3.65 8.02
N SER A 39 -0.03 4.89 7.71
CA SER A 39 1.31 5.27 7.28
C SER A 39 1.59 6.76 7.40
N GLU A 40 1.50 7.28 8.58
CA GLU A 40 2.45 8.30 8.96
C GLU A 40 3.64 7.56 9.56
N ILE A 41 4.71 7.52 8.82
CA ILE A 41 5.89 6.66 9.00
C ILE A 41 6.64 6.93 10.32
N ASP A 42 6.31 7.97 11.07
CA ASP A 42 7.11 8.38 12.22
C ASP A 42 6.52 8.08 13.60
N ALA A 43 5.29 7.60 13.74
CA ALA A 43 4.73 7.39 15.07
C ALA A 43 3.82 6.16 15.31
N PRO A 44 3.07 5.59 14.36
CA PRO A 44 2.01 4.62 14.72
C PRO A 44 2.52 3.24 15.12
N TYR A 45 3.77 2.91 14.79
CA TYR A 45 4.32 1.59 15.14
C TYR A 45 4.87 1.50 16.56
N GLN A 46 5.18 2.62 17.19
CA GLN A 46 5.71 2.64 18.55
C GLN A 46 4.64 2.22 19.58
N ASP A 47 3.38 2.50 19.27
CA ASP A 47 2.25 2.19 20.14
C ASP A 47 1.59 0.85 19.81
N LEU A 48 1.96 0.19 18.72
CA LEU A 48 1.43 -1.12 18.38
C LEU A 48 2.07 -2.21 19.25
N PRO A 49 1.26 -3.02 19.93
CA PRO A 49 1.78 -4.14 20.69
C PRO A 49 2.32 -5.20 19.72
N GLY A 50 3.63 -5.38 19.70
CA GLY A 50 4.29 -6.35 18.82
C GLY A 50 5.55 -5.79 18.18
N ALA A 51 5.85 -6.24 16.98
CA ALA A 51 6.99 -5.78 16.22
C ALA A 51 6.56 -5.44 14.79
N ALA A 52 6.89 -4.27 14.33
CA ALA A 52 6.73 -3.85 12.96
C ALA A 52 8.11 -3.76 12.28
N THR A 53 8.17 -4.11 11.01
CA THR A 53 9.32 -3.94 10.16
C THR A 53 8.86 -3.23 8.90
N VAL A 54 9.49 -2.11 8.58
CA VAL A 54 9.22 -1.34 7.37
C VAL A 54 10.47 -1.35 6.52
N MET A 55 10.33 -1.69 5.25
CA MET A 55 11.38 -1.62 4.24
C MET A 55 10.95 -0.62 3.18
N ASP A 56 11.67 0.46 3.10
CA ASP A 56 11.41 1.54 2.14
C ASP A 56 12.03 1.25 0.76
N MET A 57 11.71 2.11 -0.20
CA MET A 57 12.25 2.05 -1.55
C MET A 57 13.80 2.03 -1.57
N GLN A 58 14.46 2.74 -0.66
CA GLN A 58 15.93 2.79 -0.67
C GLN A 58 16.52 1.44 -0.28
N THR A 59 15.97 0.83 0.75
CA THR A 59 16.34 -0.52 1.19
C THR A 59 16.04 -1.54 0.10
N LEU A 60 14.85 -1.48 -0.52
CA LEU A 60 14.47 -2.38 -1.60
C LEU A 60 15.39 -2.27 -2.82
N LYS A 61 15.86 -1.06 -3.15
CA LYS A 61 16.84 -0.85 -4.22
C LYS A 61 18.21 -1.45 -3.91
N LEU A 62 18.63 -1.45 -2.66
CA LEU A 62 19.91 -2.06 -2.24
C LEU A 62 19.84 -3.59 -2.33
N ILE A 63 18.73 -4.18 -1.94
CA ILE A 63 18.49 -5.63 -2.00
C ILE A 63 18.39 -6.10 -3.45
N TYR A 64 17.80 -5.28 -4.32
CA TYR A 64 17.55 -5.59 -5.73
C TYR A 64 16.81 -6.93 -5.93
N PRO A 65 15.67 -7.15 -5.26
CA PRO A 65 15.01 -8.43 -5.23
C PRO A 65 14.43 -8.80 -6.60
N ILE A 66 14.57 -10.05 -7.02
CA ILE A 66 13.95 -10.57 -8.24
C ILE A 66 12.45 -10.79 -8.00
N GLY A 67 12.09 -11.18 -6.78
CA GLY A 67 10.70 -11.44 -6.38
C GLY A 67 10.42 -10.98 -4.96
N THR A 68 9.13 -10.88 -4.62
CA THR A 68 8.70 -10.49 -3.27
C THR A 68 9.11 -11.49 -2.19
N GLN A 69 9.37 -12.74 -2.56
CA GLN A 69 9.93 -13.73 -1.65
C GLN A 69 11.26 -13.27 -1.06
N GLU A 70 12.16 -12.79 -1.91
CA GLU A 70 13.47 -12.31 -1.47
C GLU A 70 13.37 -11.11 -0.54
N MET A 71 12.38 -10.22 -0.76
CA MET A 71 12.13 -9.13 0.18
C MET A 71 11.81 -9.64 1.58
N LEU A 72 11.02 -10.71 1.68
CA LEU A 72 10.61 -11.28 2.96
C LEU A 72 11.76 -11.94 3.73
N GLU A 73 12.79 -12.42 3.06
CA GLU A 73 13.96 -13.03 3.70
C GLU A 73 14.76 -12.03 4.52
N TYR A 74 14.69 -10.74 4.19
CA TYR A 74 15.34 -9.68 4.95
C TYR A 74 14.55 -9.23 6.17
N VAL A 75 13.31 -9.73 6.36
CA VAL A 75 12.48 -9.40 7.52
C VAL A 75 12.72 -10.40 8.64
N PRO A 76 13.25 -10.01 9.80
CA PRO A 76 13.55 -10.93 10.89
C PRO A 76 12.35 -11.76 11.30
N GLY A 77 12.51 -13.10 11.32
CA GLY A 77 11.47 -14.03 11.72
C GLY A 77 10.34 -14.24 10.69
N VAL A 78 10.54 -13.81 9.47
CA VAL A 78 9.69 -14.11 8.33
C VAL A 78 10.46 -15.00 7.36
N HIS A 79 9.79 -16.03 6.86
CA HIS A 79 10.36 -16.94 5.86
C HIS A 79 9.37 -17.12 4.73
N GLY A 80 9.77 -16.76 3.53
CA GLY A 80 9.03 -16.97 2.31
C GLY A 80 9.51 -18.23 1.59
N PHE A 81 8.60 -19.08 1.20
CA PHE A 81 8.88 -20.26 0.39
C PHE A 81 8.15 -20.15 -0.93
N SER A 82 8.85 -20.34 -2.03
CA SER A 82 8.21 -20.48 -3.33
C SER A 82 7.85 -21.95 -3.57
N ASP A 83 6.60 -22.20 -3.90
CA ASP A 83 6.14 -23.51 -4.31
C ASP A 83 6.59 -23.85 -5.77
N ASP A 84 6.86 -22.81 -6.55
CA ASP A 84 7.30 -22.92 -7.94
C ASP A 84 8.74 -22.42 -8.10
N VAL A 85 9.62 -23.28 -8.52
CA VAL A 85 11.07 -23.02 -8.56
C VAL A 85 11.45 -21.85 -9.50
N ILE A 86 10.62 -21.50 -10.46
CA ILE A 86 11.02 -20.60 -11.57
C ILE A 86 10.22 -19.28 -11.59
N VAL A 87 8.99 -19.23 -11.09
CA VAL A 87 8.08 -18.11 -11.42
C VAL A 87 7.62 -17.29 -10.24
N ASN A 88 8.00 -17.59 -9.00
CA ASN A 88 7.52 -16.86 -7.78
C ASN A 88 6.00 -16.61 -7.74
N SER A 89 5.21 -17.42 -8.45
CA SER A 89 3.77 -17.20 -8.57
C SER A 89 3.00 -17.63 -7.33
N ARG A 90 3.60 -18.52 -6.52
CA ARG A 90 3.01 -18.99 -5.27
C ARG A 90 4.01 -18.84 -4.14
N ILE A 91 3.65 -18.03 -3.17
CA ILE A 91 4.45 -17.85 -1.97
C ILE A 91 3.70 -18.40 -0.76
N SER A 92 4.37 -19.28 -0.04
CA SER A 92 3.97 -19.72 1.28
C SER A 92 4.80 -18.98 2.32
N VAL A 93 4.17 -18.23 3.21
CA VAL A 93 4.85 -17.40 4.20
C VAL A 93 4.67 -17.97 5.60
N SER A 94 5.78 -18.04 6.32
CA SER A 94 5.84 -18.33 7.74
C SER A 94 6.31 -17.11 8.52
N ILE A 95 5.63 -16.79 9.61
CA ILE A 95 6.07 -15.79 10.57
C ILE A 95 6.28 -16.45 11.93
N ARG A 96 7.45 -16.26 12.53
CA ARG A 96 7.82 -16.82 13.84
C ARG A 96 7.65 -18.34 13.94
N GLY A 97 7.97 -19.07 12.87
CA GLY A 97 7.90 -20.54 12.84
C GLY A 97 6.51 -21.15 12.75
N LEU A 98 5.47 -20.35 12.48
CA LEU A 98 4.14 -20.89 12.18
C LEU A 98 4.18 -21.66 10.86
N ASN A 99 3.30 -22.66 10.75
CA ASN A 99 3.24 -23.48 9.53
C ASN A 99 3.04 -22.60 8.29
N PRO A 100 3.99 -22.63 7.33
CA PRO A 100 3.95 -21.77 6.15
C PRO A 100 2.91 -22.19 5.13
N ARG A 101 2.33 -23.39 5.29
CA ARG A 101 1.45 -23.97 4.29
C ARG A 101 0.41 -22.97 3.80
N ARG A 102 0.58 -22.55 2.56
CA ARG A 102 -0.36 -21.71 1.84
C ARG A 102 -0.60 -20.34 2.50
N SER A 103 0.33 -19.83 3.26
CA SER A 103 0.20 -18.54 3.97
C SER A 103 -1.10 -18.40 4.82
N SER A 104 -1.67 -19.53 5.28
CA SER A 104 -3.01 -19.58 5.88
C SER A 104 -3.15 -18.80 7.20
N ARG A 105 -2.04 -18.38 7.78
CA ARG A 105 -1.99 -17.70 9.08
C ARG A 105 -1.40 -16.31 9.02
N VAL A 106 -1.17 -15.83 7.82
CA VAL A 106 -0.62 -14.51 7.54
C VAL A 106 -1.57 -13.79 6.59
N LEU A 107 -2.02 -12.63 6.97
CA LEU A 107 -2.81 -11.78 6.08
C LEU A 107 -1.87 -11.01 5.16
N ILE A 108 -2.13 -11.09 3.86
CA ILE A 108 -1.32 -10.41 2.87
C ILE A 108 -2.17 -9.40 2.14
N LEU A 109 -1.66 -8.17 2.10
CA LEU A 109 -2.33 -7.00 1.57
C LEU A 109 -1.49 -6.39 0.44
N GLU A 110 -2.16 -5.77 -0.51
CA GLU A 110 -1.58 -4.84 -1.47
C GLU A 110 -2.33 -3.51 -1.31
N ASP A 111 -1.62 -2.44 -0.98
CA ASP A 111 -2.19 -1.13 -0.68
C ASP A 111 -3.32 -1.18 0.37
N GLY A 112 -3.18 -2.04 1.38
CA GLY A 112 -4.17 -2.24 2.44
C GLY A 112 -5.35 -3.15 2.05
N ILE A 113 -5.40 -3.66 0.83
CA ILE A 113 -6.47 -4.53 0.35
C ILE A 113 -6.02 -5.99 0.39
N PRO A 114 -6.79 -6.91 1.02
CA PRO A 114 -6.46 -8.32 1.01
C PRO A 114 -6.39 -8.89 -0.40
N ILE A 115 -5.27 -9.51 -0.75
CA ILE A 115 -5.07 -10.14 -2.05
C ILE A 115 -5.42 -11.63 -2.06
N GLN A 116 -5.83 -12.15 -0.93
CA GLN A 116 -6.30 -13.53 -0.80
C GLN A 116 -7.76 -13.63 -1.28
N PRO A 117 -8.13 -14.71 -1.99
CA PRO A 117 -9.50 -14.89 -2.45
C PRO A 117 -10.49 -14.95 -1.28
N ALA A 118 -11.35 -13.95 -1.15
CA ALA A 118 -12.25 -13.78 -0.01
C ALA A 118 -13.28 -14.91 0.13
N LEU A 119 -13.71 -15.52 -0.98
CA LEU A 119 -14.79 -16.51 -1.00
C LEU A 119 -14.43 -17.85 -0.35
N TYR A 120 -13.17 -18.23 -0.38
CA TYR A 120 -12.76 -19.56 0.06
C TYR A 120 -11.81 -19.53 1.26
N VAL A 121 -11.37 -18.35 1.65
CA VAL A 121 -10.27 -18.24 2.62
C VAL A 121 -9.15 -19.22 2.24
N TYR A 122 -9.01 -19.42 0.93
CA TYR A 122 -8.04 -20.38 0.41
C TYR A 122 -6.69 -19.74 0.52
N PRO A 123 -5.85 -20.27 1.38
CA PRO A 123 -4.63 -19.58 1.78
C PRO A 123 -3.55 -19.55 0.70
N ASN A 124 -3.82 -20.05 -0.48
CA ASN A 124 -2.87 -19.99 -1.57
C ASN A 124 -2.81 -18.59 -2.15
N MET A 125 -1.70 -17.97 -2.01
CA MET A 125 -1.37 -16.82 -2.83
C MET A 125 -1.11 -17.29 -4.24
N TYR A 126 -2.14 -17.22 -5.06
CA TYR A 126 -2.00 -17.43 -6.51
C TYR A 126 -1.51 -16.17 -7.23
N TYR A 127 -1.63 -15.03 -6.58
CA TYR A 127 -1.14 -13.76 -7.05
C TYR A 127 -0.07 -13.26 -6.08
N ASN A 128 1.04 -12.86 -6.65
CA ASN A 128 2.12 -12.22 -5.94
C ASN A 128 2.49 -10.94 -6.69
N PRO A 129 2.45 -9.76 -6.06
CA PRO A 129 2.78 -8.52 -6.76
C PRO A 129 4.22 -8.55 -7.26
N PRO A 130 4.48 -8.08 -8.49
CA PRO A 130 5.85 -8.00 -9.02
C PRO A 130 6.72 -7.08 -8.14
N ALA A 131 7.94 -7.51 -7.84
CA ALA A 131 8.86 -6.76 -7.00
C ALA A 131 9.09 -5.32 -7.49
N ASP A 132 9.17 -5.12 -8.80
CA ASP A 132 9.38 -3.80 -9.40
C ASP A 132 8.21 -2.83 -9.19
N ARG A 133 7.05 -3.34 -8.84
CA ARG A 133 5.87 -2.54 -8.55
C ARG A 133 5.82 -2.03 -7.11
N ILE A 134 6.59 -2.65 -6.24
CA ILE A 134 6.58 -2.35 -4.80
C ILE A 134 7.49 -1.17 -4.49
N ASP A 135 6.97 -0.23 -3.71
CA ASP A 135 7.68 0.92 -3.19
C ASP A 135 8.05 0.76 -1.74
N GLN A 136 7.22 0.08 -0.97
CA GLN A 136 7.41 -0.16 0.46
C GLN A 136 6.81 -1.51 0.85
N LEU A 137 7.48 -2.19 1.76
CA LEU A 137 7.01 -3.41 2.39
C LEU A 137 6.86 -3.17 3.89
N GLU A 138 5.70 -3.50 4.43
CA GLU A 138 5.43 -3.48 5.86
C GLU A 138 5.08 -4.86 6.37
N VAL A 139 5.68 -5.24 7.49
CA VAL A 139 5.38 -6.51 8.18
C VAL A 139 5.10 -6.24 9.63
N ILE A 140 3.86 -6.49 10.05
CA ILE A 140 3.40 -6.32 11.43
C ILE A 140 3.25 -7.70 12.06
N LYS A 141 3.91 -7.93 13.18
CA LYS A 141 3.99 -9.22 13.88
C LYS A 141 3.47 -9.09 15.31
N GLY A 142 2.63 -10.03 15.73
CA GLY A 142 2.08 -10.05 17.09
C GLY A 142 0.68 -9.46 17.18
N SER A 143 0.25 -9.04 18.38
CA SER A 143 -1.13 -8.61 18.64
C SER A 143 -1.55 -7.35 17.87
N GLY A 144 -0.63 -6.49 17.50
CA GLY A 144 -0.91 -5.32 16.65
C GLY A 144 -1.50 -5.68 15.28
N SER A 145 -1.28 -6.89 14.80
CA SER A 145 -1.86 -7.34 13.53
C SER A 145 -3.37 -7.58 13.60
N MET A 146 -3.95 -7.71 14.78
CA MET A 146 -5.39 -8.02 14.96
C MET A 146 -6.31 -6.93 14.41
N ILE A 147 -5.85 -5.69 14.34
CA ILE A 147 -6.62 -4.58 13.77
C ILE A 147 -6.99 -4.78 12.30
N PHE A 148 -6.23 -5.61 11.59
CA PHE A 148 -6.47 -5.90 10.17
C PHE A 148 -7.50 -7.03 9.94
N GLY A 149 -8.02 -7.63 11.01
CA GLY A 149 -9.08 -8.63 10.91
C GLY A 149 -8.61 -10.08 11.04
N PRO A 150 -9.40 -11.05 10.55
CA PRO A 150 -9.10 -12.47 10.67
C PRO A 150 -7.85 -12.86 9.85
N GLN A 151 -7.29 -14.03 10.18
CA GLN A 151 -6.10 -14.62 9.53
C GLN A 151 -4.76 -13.94 9.88
N THR A 152 -4.75 -13.11 10.89
CA THR A 152 -3.56 -12.36 11.33
C THR A 152 -2.79 -13.07 12.46
N MET A 153 -2.98 -14.38 12.65
CA MET A 153 -2.34 -15.13 13.73
C MET A 153 -0.81 -15.01 13.69
N GLY A 154 -0.20 -15.07 12.53
CA GLY A 154 1.24 -14.85 12.34
C GLY A 154 1.61 -13.40 12.25
N GLY A 155 0.75 -12.61 11.63
CA GLY A 155 0.97 -11.21 11.33
C GLY A 155 0.32 -10.78 10.03
N VAL A 156 0.69 -9.58 9.62
CA VAL A 156 0.23 -8.94 8.37
C VAL A 156 1.45 -8.55 7.54
N ILE A 157 1.36 -8.79 6.26
CA ILE A 157 2.31 -8.30 5.25
C ILE A 157 1.54 -7.36 4.34
N ASN A 158 2.00 -6.13 4.18
CA ASN A 158 1.40 -5.15 3.32
C ASN A 158 2.42 -4.65 2.30
N TYR A 159 2.12 -4.85 1.03
CA TYR A 159 2.90 -4.34 -0.08
C TYR A 159 2.29 -3.03 -0.55
N PHE A 160 3.06 -1.94 -0.51
CA PHE A 160 2.65 -0.67 -1.08
C PHE A 160 3.19 -0.52 -2.48
N THR A 161 2.30 -0.22 -3.41
CA THR A 161 2.67 -0.04 -4.80
C THR A 161 3.21 1.36 -5.07
N ARG A 162 4.03 1.47 -6.10
CA ARG A 162 4.55 2.76 -6.55
C ARG A 162 3.45 3.68 -7.02
N ARG A 163 3.48 4.91 -6.56
CA ARG A 163 2.57 5.95 -7.05
C ARG A 163 2.95 6.37 -8.47
N PRO A 164 1.97 6.68 -9.32
CA PRO A 164 2.24 7.26 -10.63
C PRO A 164 3.07 8.54 -10.47
N ARG A 165 4.07 8.71 -11.30
CA ARG A 165 4.84 9.94 -11.35
C ARG A 165 4.05 11.00 -12.09
N GLN A 166 4.18 12.26 -11.68
CA GLN A 166 3.60 13.39 -12.39
C GLN A 166 4.40 13.71 -13.67
N ASP A 167 5.70 13.41 -13.67
CA ASP A 167 6.58 13.63 -14.81
C ASP A 167 6.69 12.38 -15.69
N TYR A 168 6.91 12.62 -16.98
CA TYR A 168 7.20 11.54 -17.92
C TYR A 168 8.50 10.85 -17.52
N GLY A 169 8.45 9.57 -17.31
CA GLY A 169 9.60 8.78 -16.93
C GLY A 169 9.32 7.29 -17.08
N GLY A 170 10.39 6.51 -17.13
CA GLY A 170 10.34 5.06 -17.21
C GLY A 170 11.49 4.43 -16.42
N LEU A 171 11.33 3.17 -16.07
CA LEU A 171 12.38 2.34 -15.53
C LEU A 171 12.62 1.20 -16.52
N LEU A 172 13.84 1.09 -16.99
CA LEU A 172 14.29 -0.06 -17.74
C LEU A 172 15.17 -0.90 -16.80
N ARG A 173 14.85 -2.19 -16.69
CA ARG A 173 15.56 -3.13 -15.82
C ARG A 173 16.05 -4.33 -16.63
#